data_169e1416d4d04deb77e14f1d9b514119
#
_entry.id   169e1416d4d04deb77e14f1d9b514119
#
_cell.length_a   1.000
_cell.length_b   1.000
_cell.length_c   1.000
_cell.angle_alpha   90.00
_cell.angle_beta   90.00
_cell.angle_gamma   90.00
#
_symmetry.space_group_name_H-M   'P 1'
#
loop_
_entity.id
_entity.type
_entity.pdbx_description
1 polymer ?
#
loop_
_entity_poly.entity_id
_entity_poly.type
_entity_poly.pdbx_seq_one_letter_code
_entity_poly.pdbx_strand_id
1 'polypeptide(L)'
;VIEQKRLFFIDAIRAWAIIMMLQGHFIDGLLDPIYRNTDNNIYNIWLYFRGITAPVFFTASGLIFTYLLFKETDKSYRNKRLKKGLIRAGQLLLLGYLLRLNINGLFKGEIYPSSYYVDVLHCIGIALFCIIVLYYLIGKWSYWGFALVAVLISVIVFIFEPLYINLTLDSWPIFLSHYISKAHGSVFTIIPWLGYSTFGAFLALLLLKFKSFHKFYPVAILICILGGYLLKYESSDFFIWVRDTIEWPLLKNVAAKNYLFMRLGDVLWVLAIFMGLRNAVTHPRILAIGQNTLSIYVIHSVLLYGSSYNFGLYRFFKQSLTPTEAISGSIVFVTISVLLSFLYVHSQNWRSQIFSRIFAKK
;
A
#
# COMPACT_ATOMS: atom_id res chain seq x y z
N VAL A 1 -12.84 30.08 12.74
CA VAL A 1 -12.06 29.15 11.84
C VAL A 1 -12.15 27.78 12.47
N ILE A 2 -13.04 26.91 11.98
CA ILE A 2 -13.14 25.54 12.46
C ILE A 2 -11.85 24.86 12.01
N GLU A 3 -10.95 24.61 12.95
CA GLU A 3 -9.75 23.81 12.74
C GLU A 3 -10.18 22.46 12.14
N GLN A 4 -9.85 22.26 10.86
CA GLN A 4 -10.25 21.05 10.13
C GLN A 4 -9.51 19.85 10.72
N LYS A 5 -10.15 19.16 11.67
CA LYS A 5 -9.59 18.00 12.36
C LYS A 5 -9.00 17.03 11.35
N ARG A 6 -7.70 16.78 11.48
CA ARG A 6 -6.93 15.81 10.71
C ARG A 6 -7.48 14.41 11.00
N LEU A 7 -7.47 13.55 9.99
CA LEU A 7 -7.95 12.18 10.13
C LEU A 7 -6.86 11.30 10.74
N PHE A 8 -6.66 11.41 12.05
CA PHE A 8 -5.59 10.70 12.78
C PHE A 8 -5.64 9.20 12.60
N PHE A 9 -6.83 8.59 12.50
CA PHE A 9 -6.95 7.15 12.31
C PHE A 9 -6.31 6.67 11.00
N ILE A 10 -6.29 7.46 9.92
CA ILE A 10 -5.62 7.09 8.67
C ILE A 10 -4.10 7.12 8.82
N ASP A 11 -3.56 8.14 9.50
CA ASP A 11 -2.12 8.19 9.80
C ASP A 11 -1.72 7.00 10.69
N ALA A 12 -2.58 6.60 11.63
CA ALA A 12 -2.37 5.46 12.50
C ALA A 12 -2.41 4.11 11.74
N ILE A 13 -3.35 3.93 10.82
CA ILE A 13 -3.38 2.75 9.92
C ILE A 13 -2.08 2.67 9.12
N ARG A 14 -1.61 3.77 8.56
CA ARG A 14 -0.37 3.81 7.79
C ARG A 14 0.85 3.52 8.66
N ALA A 15 0.86 4.00 9.92
CA ALA A 15 1.92 3.68 10.88
C ALA A 15 1.93 2.18 11.20
N TRP A 16 0.78 1.58 11.48
CA TRP A 16 0.66 0.15 11.69
C TRP A 16 1.12 -0.64 10.47
N ALA A 17 0.64 -0.29 9.28
CA ALA A 17 0.96 -1.01 8.06
C ALA A 17 2.45 -0.94 7.71
N ILE A 18 3.13 0.22 7.90
CA ILE A 18 4.57 0.32 7.63
C ILE A 18 5.39 -0.50 8.65
N ILE A 19 5.03 -0.48 9.93
CA ILE A 19 5.70 -1.29 10.96
C ILE A 19 5.53 -2.78 10.66
N MET A 20 4.31 -3.23 10.34
CA MET A 20 4.04 -4.61 9.96
C MET A 20 4.80 -5.03 8.70
N MET A 21 4.96 -4.13 7.74
CA MET A 21 5.71 -4.39 6.52
C MET A 21 7.22 -4.56 6.82
N LEU A 22 7.81 -3.68 7.62
CA LEU A 22 9.23 -3.76 7.95
C LEU A 22 9.57 -5.07 8.66
N GLN A 23 8.83 -5.41 9.71
CA GLN A 23 9.05 -6.65 10.44
C GLN A 23 8.77 -7.87 9.55
N GLY A 24 7.75 -7.79 8.67
CA GLY A 24 7.44 -8.84 7.72
C GLY A 24 8.60 -9.10 6.75
N HIS A 25 9.18 -8.05 6.16
CA HIS A 25 10.34 -8.18 5.27
C HIS A 25 11.57 -8.74 5.99
N PHE A 26 11.81 -8.32 7.23
CA PHE A 26 12.91 -8.82 8.04
C PHE A 26 12.77 -10.32 8.31
N ILE A 27 11.61 -10.75 8.81
CA ILE A 27 11.34 -12.15 9.13
C ILE A 27 11.30 -13.01 7.86
N ASP A 28 10.60 -12.58 6.80
CA ASP A 28 10.56 -13.30 5.51
C ASP A 28 11.95 -13.48 4.90
N GLY A 29 12.81 -12.48 5.05
CA GLY A 29 14.15 -12.52 4.49
C GLY A 29 15.14 -13.38 5.29
N LEU A 30 15.03 -13.34 6.61
CA LEU A 30 16.12 -13.81 7.47
C LEU A 30 15.78 -15.05 8.31
N LEU A 31 14.49 -15.34 8.61
CA LEU A 31 14.08 -16.54 9.33
C LEU A 31 14.42 -17.81 8.52
N ASP A 32 15.04 -18.79 9.15
CA ASP A 32 15.35 -20.07 8.52
C ASP A 32 14.03 -20.79 8.12
N PRO A 33 13.97 -21.35 6.89
CA PRO A 33 12.81 -22.08 6.37
C PRO A 33 12.32 -23.22 7.26
N ILE A 34 13.18 -23.85 8.03
CA ILE A 34 12.82 -24.97 8.94
C ILE A 34 11.77 -24.54 9.98
N TYR A 35 11.74 -23.26 10.34
CA TYR A 35 10.79 -22.70 11.31
C TYR A 35 9.51 -22.14 10.67
N ARG A 36 9.36 -22.23 9.34
CA ARG A 36 8.18 -21.72 8.62
C ARG A 36 7.07 -22.75 8.56
N ASN A 37 6.73 -23.30 9.72
CA ASN A 37 5.68 -24.30 9.84
C ASN A 37 4.33 -23.63 10.10
N THR A 38 3.37 -23.83 9.17
CA THR A 38 1.99 -23.30 9.28
C THR A 38 1.15 -24.00 10.35
N ASP A 39 1.57 -25.17 10.87
CA ASP A 39 0.94 -25.83 11.99
C ASP A 39 1.28 -25.15 13.32
N ASN A 40 2.31 -24.34 13.35
CA ASN A 40 2.63 -23.51 14.51
C ASN A 40 1.67 -22.30 14.56
N ASN A 41 0.84 -22.24 15.57
CA ASN A 41 -0.18 -21.21 15.75
C ASN A 41 0.41 -19.79 15.77
N ILE A 42 1.58 -19.59 16.40
CA ILE A 42 2.22 -18.25 16.48
C ILE A 42 2.65 -17.80 15.10
N TYR A 43 3.31 -18.70 14.35
CA TYR A 43 3.74 -18.40 12.99
C TYR A 43 2.54 -18.15 12.05
N ASN A 44 1.47 -18.94 12.18
CA ASN A 44 0.26 -18.80 11.38
C ASN A 44 -0.49 -17.49 11.67
N ILE A 45 -0.61 -17.09 12.93
CA ILE A 45 -1.17 -15.78 13.32
C ILE A 45 -0.33 -14.64 12.74
N TRP A 46 0.99 -14.73 12.86
CA TRP A 46 1.90 -13.74 12.26
C TRP A 46 1.73 -13.67 10.74
N LEU A 47 1.69 -14.81 10.06
CA LEU A 47 1.50 -14.91 8.60
C LEU A 47 0.18 -14.29 8.16
N TYR A 48 -0.88 -14.45 8.93
CA TYR A 48 -2.16 -13.80 8.71
C TYR A 48 -2.03 -12.27 8.71
N PHE A 49 -1.46 -11.68 9.77
CA PHE A 49 -1.28 -10.24 9.88
C PHE A 49 -0.31 -9.70 8.81
N ARG A 50 0.74 -10.43 8.50
CA ARG A 50 1.65 -10.10 7.41
C ARG A 50 0.91 -10.06 6.07
N GLY A 51 -0.01 -11.00 5.83
CA GLY A 51 -0.78 -11.10 4.59
C GLY A 51 -1.77 -9.96 4.33
N ILE A 52 -2.26 -9.29 5.38
CA ILE A 52 -3.19 -8.15 5.23
C ILE A 52 -2.50 -6.80 5.08
N THR A 53 -1.20 -6.72 5.32
CA THR A 53 -0.44 -5.46 5.36
C THR A 53 -0.48 -4.72 4.03
N ALA A 54 -0.20 -5.38 2.92
CA ALA A 54 -0.19 -4.75 1.60
C ALA A 54 -1.60 -4.27 1.17
N PRO A 55 -2.68 -5.08 1.26
CA PRO A 55 -4.04 -4.62 1.02
C PRO A 55 -4.41 -3.34 1.80
N VAL A 56 -4.08 -3.30 3.10
CA VAL A 56 -4.33 -2.12 3.96
C VAL A 56 -3.51 -0.92 3.48
N PHE A 57 -2.23 -1.11 3.15
CA PHE A 57 -1.35 -0.02 2.73
C PHE A 57 -1.78 0.61 1.40
N PHE A 58 -2.17 -0.21 0.42
CA PHE A 58 -2.70 0.26 -0.86
C PHE A 58 -4.03 0.99 -0.69
N THR A 59 -4.97 0.43 0.09
CA THR A 59 -6.26 1.07 0.38
C THR A 59 -6.07 2.40 1.11
N ALA A 60 -5.23 2.46 2.14
CA ALA A 60 -4.96 3.70 2.88
C ALA A 60 -4.29 4.76 1.98
N SER A 61 -3.43 4.34 1.04
CA SER A 61 -2.77 5.26 0.09
C SER A 61 -3.78 5.88 -0.88
N GLY A 62 -4.67 5.07 -1.48
CA GLY A 62 -5.75 5.55 -2.34
C GLY A 62 -6.72 6.45 -1.58
N LEU A 63 -7.09 6.06 -0.35
CA LEU A 63 -8.00 6.81 0.50
C LEU A 63 -7.46 8.20 0.83
N ILE A 64 -6.24 8.31 1.39
CA ILE A 64 -5.70 9.61 1.80
C ILE A 64 -5.44 10.52 0.61
N PHE A 65 -4.94 9.97 -0.50
CA PHE A 65 -4.69 10.75 -1.70
C PHE A 65 -5.99 11.34 -2.26
N THR A 66 -7.01 10.50 -2.46
CA THR A 66 -8.31 10.93 -3.00
C THR A 66 -9.04 11.88 -2.04
N TYR A 67 -8.97 11.61 -0.73
CA TYR A 67 -9.51 12.52 0.27
C TYR A 67 -8.93 13.94 0.14
N LEU A 68 -7.60 14.05 0.02
CA LEU A 68 -6.94 15.34 -0.12
C LEU A 68 -7.20 15.99 -1.48
N LEU A 69 -7.35 15.19 -2.54
CA LEU A 69 -7.64 15.67 -3.89
C LEU A 69 -9.03 16.32 -3.97
N PHE A 70 -10.05 15.65 -3.44
CA PHE A 70 -11.43 16.15 -3.48
C PHE A 70 -11.76 17.17 -2.37
N LYS A 71 -10.91 17.27 -1.34
CA LYS A 71 -11.02 18.32 -0.34
C LYS A 71 -10.58 19.69 -0.88
N GLU A 72 -9.75 19.72 -1.91
CA GLU A 72 -9.33 20.95 -2.56
C GLU A 72 -10.52 21.56 -3.32
N THR A 73 -10.75 22.85 -3.15
CA THR A 73 -11.88 23.57 -3.75
C THR A 73 -11.65 23.91 -5.21
N ASP A 74 -10.37 24.08 -5.60
CA ASP A 74 -10.00 24.34 -6.99
C ASP A 74 -10.08 23.06 -7.82
N LYS A 75 -11.11 22.99 -8.69
CA LYS A 75 -11.32 21.87 -9.62
C LYS A 75 -10.63 22.04 -10.98
N SER A 76 -9.89 23.14 -11.16
CA SER A 76 -9.16 23.39 -12.42
C SER A 76 -7.95 22.48 -12.58
N TYR A 77 -7.36 22.47 -13.78
CA TYR A 77 -6.07 21.80 -14.01
C TYR A 77 -4.91 22.42 -13.19
N ARG A 78 -5.09 23.61 -12.62
CA ARG A 78 -4.14 24.27 -11.70
C ARG A 78 -4.23 23.77 -10.26
N ASN A 79 -5.13 22.82 -9.97
CA ASN A 79 -5.25 22.21 -8.64
C ASN A 79 -3.87 21.76 -8.14
N LYS A 80 -3.43 22.37 -7.03
CA LYS A 80 -2.10 22.12 -6.43
C LYS A 80 -1.93 20.66 -6.01
N ARG A 81 -3.02 19.96 -5.70
CA ARG A 81 -2.99 18.54 -5.31
C ARG A 81 -2.73 17.62 -6.49
N LEU A 82 -3.24 17.93 -7.68
CA LEU A 82 -2.93 17.19 -8.92
C LEU A 82 -1.43 17.25 -9.22
N LYS A 83 -0.86 18.46 -9.27
CA LYS A 83 0.58 18.62 -9.48
C LYS A 83 1.42 17.87 -8.44
N LYS A 84 1.08 18.00 -7.13
CA LYS A 84 1.76 17.26 -6.06
C LYS A 84 1.60 15.75 -6.22
N GLY A 85 0.44 15.29 -6.66
CA GLY A 85 0.15 13.87 -6.90
C GLY A 85 0.98 13.31 -8.05
N LEU A 86 1.07 14.03 -9.19
CA LEU A 86 1.91 13.63 -10.33
C LEU A 86 3.39 13.58 -9.96
N ILE A 87 3.90 14.61 -9.27
CA ILE A 87 5.28 14.61 -8.78
C ILE A 87 5.52 13.43 -7.85
N ARG A 88 4.56 13.14 -6.95
CA ARG A 88 4.67 12.01 -6.02
C ARG A 88 4.67 10.67 -6.74
N ALA A 89 3.80 10.48 -7.74
CA ALA A 89 3.77 9.29 -8.57
C ALA A 89 5.13 9.07 -9.27
N GLY A 90 5.66 10.11 -9.92
CA GLY A 90 6.98 10.06 -10.54
C GLY A 90 8.11 9.77 -9.56
N GLN A 91 8.10 10.39 -8.36
CA GLN A 91 9.07 10.10 -7.30
C GLN A 91 9.04 8.63 -6.84
N LEU A 92 7.84 8.06 -6.69
CA LEU A 92 7.69 6.66 -6.28
C LEU A 92 8.23 5.70 -7.34
N LEU A 93 7.95 5.95 -8.62
CA LEU A 93 8.49 5.17 -9.73
C LEU A 93 10.01 5.27 -9.78
N LEU A 94 10.55 6.47 -9.73
CA LEU A 94 12.00 6.70 -9.74
C LEU A 94 12.68 6.01 -8.56
N LEU A 95 12.17 6.19 -7.35
CA LEU A 95 12.73 5.55 -6.16
C LEU A 95 12.62 4.02 -6.21
N GLY A 96 11.52 3.48 -6.73
CA GLY A 96 11.37 2.04 -6.92
C GLY A 96 12.48 1.46 -7.78
N TYR A 97 12.77 2.07 -8.92
CA TYR A 97 13.88 1.65 -9.78
C TYR A 97 15.26 1.91 -9.16
N LEU A 98 15.46 3.06 -8.53
CA LEU A 98 16.75 3.37 -7.85
C LEU A 98 17.09 2.36 -6.76
N LEU A 99 16.11 1.90 -5.99
CA LEU A 99 16.31 0.88 -4.95
C LEU A 99 16.67 -0.49 -5.52
N ARG A 100 16.33 -0.77 -6.77
CA ARG A 100 16.61 -2.05 -7.46
C ARG A 100 17.83 -2.02 -8.37
N LEU A 101 18.34 -0.84 -8.70
CA LEU A 101 19.56 -0.72 -9.50
C LEU A 101 20.74 -1.37 -8.77
N ASN A 102 21.50 -2.18 -9.50
CA ASN A 102 22.80 -2.69 -9.05
C ASN A 102 23.89 -1.79 -9.61
N ILE A 103 24.43 -0.90 -8.79
CA ILE A 103 25.46 0.07 -9.21
C ILE A 103 26.74 -0.66 -9.65
N ASN A 104 27.12 -1.75 -8.98
CA ASN A 104 28.31 -2.52 -9.35
C ASN A 104 28.16 -3.17 -10.75
N GLY A 105 26.95 -3.62 -11.10
CA GLY A 105 26.65 -4.12 -12.45
C GLY A 105 26.72 -3.01 -13.49
N LEU A 106 26.17 -1.85 -13.19
CA LEU A 106 26.20 -0.69 -14.11
C LEU A 106 27.64 -0.26 -14.45
N PHE A 107 28.56 -0.26 -13.47
CA PHE A 107 29.97 0.01 -13.73
C PHE A 107 30.66 -1.05 -14.61
N LYS A 108 30.10 -2.27 -14.68
CA LYS A 108 30.56 -3.33 -15.57
C LYS A 108 29.82 -3.34 -16.92
N GLY A 109 28.88 -2.42 -17.14
CA GLY A 109 28.04 -2.38 -18.33
C GLY A 109 26.91 -3.43 -18.31
N GLU A 110 26.60 -4.03 -17.16
CA GLU A 110 25.58 -5.08 -17.00
C GLU A 110 24.32 -4.52 -16.34
N ILE A 111 23.16 -4.76 -16.97
CA ILE A 111 21.85 -4.47 -16.37
C ILE A 111 21.18 -5.80 -16.04
N TYR A 112 21.06 -6.11 -14.76
CA TYR A 112 20.42 -7.35 -14.32
C TYR A 112 18.90 -7.31 -14.51
N PRO A 113 18.24 -8.43 -14.87
CA PRO A 113 16.78 -8.53 -15.02
C PRO A 113 16.02 -8.05 -13.77
N SER A 114 16.58 -8.26 -12.57
CA SER A 114 16.01 -7.80 -11.31
C SER A 114 15.85 -6.27 -11.20
N SER A 115 16.59 -5.50 -12.01
CA SER A 115 16.45 -4.03 -12.06
C SER A 115 15.10 -3.59 -12.66
N TYR A 116 14.45 -4.44 -13.44
CA TYR A 116 13.14 -4.19 -14.05
C TYR A 116 11.97 -4.69 -13.18
N TYR A 117 12.24 -5.40 -12.07
CA TYR A 117 11.17 -5.94 -11.24
C TYR A 117 10.35 -4.82 -10.61
N VAL A 118 9.05 -5.00 -10.70
CA VAL A 118 8.07 -4.09 -10.10
C VAL A 118 7.83 -4.48 -8.64
N ASP A 119 7.77 -3.47 -7.78
CA ASP A 119 7.44 -3.64 -6.37
C ASP A 119 6.37 -2.63 -5.91
N VAL A 120 6.14 -2.58 -4.61
CA VAL A 120 5.09 -1.78 -3.99
C VAL A 120 5.16 -0.28 -4.33
N LEU A 121 6.36 0.32 -4.47
CA LEU A 121 6.49 1.74 -4.81
C LEU A 121 6.01 2.03 -6.23
N HIS A 122 6.37 1.17 -7.19
CA HIS A 122 5.91 1.28 -8.57
C HIS A 122 4.39 1.18 -8.64
N CYS A 123 3.81 0.17 -7.97
CA CYS A 123 2.37 -0.04 -7.98
C CYS A 123 1.60 1.13 -7.36
N ILE A 124 2.09 1.69 -6.23
CA ILE A 124 1.47 2.88 -5.63
C ILE A 124 1.61 4.09 -6.55
N GLY A 125 2.78 4.29 -7.15
CA GLY A 125 3.02 5.39 -8.10
C GLY A 125 2.01 5.37 -9.25
N ILE A 126 1.85 4.20 -9.89
CA ILE A 126 0.88 4.04 -10.98
C ILE A 126 -0.57 4.12 -10.47
N ALA A 127 -0.88 3.56 -9.31
CA ALA A 127 -2.23 3.67 -8.74
C ALA A 127 -2.62 5.15 -8.51
N LEU A 128 -1.71 5.97 -7.99
CA LEU A 128 -1.93 7.41 -7.84
C LEU A 128 -2.14 8.09 -9.21
N PHE A 129 -1.35 7.73 -10.21
CA PHE A 129 -1.51 8.24 -11.56
C PHE A 129 -2.88 7.85 -12.14
N CYS A 130 -3.31 6.59 -12.01
CA CYS A 130 -4.63 6.13 -12.44
C CYS A 130 -5.78 6.89 -11.74
N ILE A 131 -5.66 7.15 -10.44
CA ILE A 131 -6.64 7.95 -9.69
C ILE A 131 -6.69 9.40 -10.22
N ILE A 132 -5.55 9.98 -10.58
CA ILE A 132 -5.49 11.32 -11.18
C ILE A 132 -6.17 11.32 -12.55
N VAL A 133 -5.89 10.34 -13.40
CA VAL A 133 -6.54 10.19 -14.70
C VAL A 133 -8.05 10.04 -14.53
N LEU A 134 -8.50 9.19 -13.62
CA LEU A 134 -9.91 9.01 -13.31
C LEU A 134 -10.57 10.31 -12.82
N TYR A 135 -9.87 11.08 -11.98
CA TYR A 135 -10.34 12.41 -11.56
C TYR A 135 -10.49 13.34 -12.76
N TYR A 136 -9.54 13.34 -13.69
CA TYR A 136 -9.59 14.17 -14.89
C TYR A 136 -10.77 13.81 -15.82
N LEU A 137 -11.00 12.52 -16.01
CA LEU A 137 -12.01 12.03 -16.92
C LEU A 137 -13.44 12.19 -16.34
N ILE A 138 -13.61 11.95 -15.05
CA ILE A 138 -14.93 11.84 -14.41
C ILE A 138 -15.03 12.73 -13.16
N GLY A 139 -14.05 12.72 -12.29
CA GLY A 139 -14.13 13.33 -10.95
C GLY A 139 -14.34 14.84 -10.94
N LYS A 140 -13.89 15.54 -11.98
CA LYS A 140 -14.14 16.98 -12.16
C LYS A 140 -15.62 17.30 -12.38
N TRP A 141 -16.33 16.39 -13.02
CA TRP A 141 -17.72 16.58 -13.46
C TRP A 141 -18.72 15.89 -12.55
N SER A 142 -18.38 14.67 -12.08
CA SER A 142 -19.28 13.85 -11.28
C SER A 142 -18.59 13.24 -10.09
N TYR A 143 -18.99 13.65 -8.90
CA TYR A 143 -18.52 13.09 -7.64
C TYR A 143 -18.90 11.61 -7.50
N TRP A 144 -20.17 11.29 -7.71
CA TRP A 144 -20.67 9.92 -7.61
C TRP A 144 -20.27 9.04 -8.80
N GLY A 145 -20.10 9.64 -9.99
CA GLY A 145 -19.55 8.94 -11.14
C GLY A 145 -18.13 8.46 -10.87
N PHE A 146 -17.29 9.30 -10.26
CA PHE A 146 -15.94 8.88 -9.83
C PHE A 146 -16.01 7.75 -8.79
N ALA A 147 -16.89 7.87 -7.77
CA ALA A 147 -17.04 6.86 -6.74
C ALA A 147 -17.44 5.50 -7.32
N LEU A 148 -18.44 5.52 -8.22
CA LEU A 148 -18.92 4.31 -8.91
C LEU A 148 -17.81 3.66 -9.74
N VAL A 149 -17.12 4.44 -10.58
CA VAL A 149 -16.07 3.88 -11.43
C VAL A 149 -14.89 3.38 -10.60
N ALA A 150 -14.53 4.06 -9.51
CA ALA A 150 -13.45 3.62 -8.61
C ALA A 150 -13.76 2.25 -7.97
N VAL A 151 -15.00 2.03 -7.49
CA VAL A 151 -15.37 0.72 -6.95
C VAL A 151 -15.53 -0.34 -8.03
N LEU A 152 -16.03 0.03 -9.21
CA LEU A 152 -16.14 -0.90 -10.34
C LEU A 152 -14.77 -1.39 -10.81
N ILE A 153 -13.76 -0.51 -10.91
CA ILE A 153 -12.38 -0.92 -11.21
C ILE A 153 -11.89 -1.94 -10.19
N SER A 154 -12.14 -1.70 -8.89
CA SER A 154 -11.75 -2.64 -7.84
C SER A 154 -12.39 -4.02 -8.03
N VAL A 155 -13.71 -4.04 -8.22
CA VAL A 155 -14.48 -5.29 -8.39
C VAL A 155 -14.06 -6.03 -9.67
N ILE A 156 -13.94 -5.33 -10.79
CA ILE A 156 -13.53 -5.90 -12.08
C ILE A 156 -12.13 -6.51 -11.96
N VAL A 157 -11.17 -5.76 -11.43
CA VAL A 157 -9.81 -6.24 -11.26
C VAL A 157 -9.77 -7.51 -10.39
N PHE A 158 -10.59 -7.60 -9.34
CA PHE A 158 -10.61 -8.78 -8.47
C PHE A 158 -11.34 -9.97 -9.10
N ILE A 159 -12.45 -9.75 -9.81
CA ILE A 159 -13.18 -10.83 -10.49
C ILE A 159 -12.35 -11.47 -11.61
N PHE A 160 -11.60 -10.65 -12.35
CA PHE A 160 -10.79 -11.14 -13.47
C PHE A 160 -9.41 -11.68 -13.06
N GLU A 161 -9.10 -11.73 -11.77
CA GLU A 161 -7.81 -12.23 -11.26
C GLU A 161 -7.43 -13.62 -11.80
N PRO A 162 -8.33 -14.61 -11.85
CA PRO A 162 -7.98 -15.94 -12.37
C PRO A 162 -7.48 -15.95 -13.82
N LEU A 163 -7.84 -14.94 -14.62
CA LEU A 163 -7.42 -14.84 -16.02
C LEU A 163 -6.02 -14.25 -16.18
N TYR A 164 -5.66 -13.27 -15.37
CA TYR A 164 -4.38 -12.57 -15.54
C TYR A 164 -3.27 -13.07 -14.61
N ILE A 165 -3.58 -13.83 -13.56
CA ILE A 165 -2.54 -14.25 -12.59
C ILE A 165 -1.45 -15.13 -13.21
N ASN A 166 -1.82 -15.94 -14.19
CA ASN A 166 -0.92 -16.84 -14.92
C ASN A 166 -0.56 -16.34 -16.32
N LEU A 167 -0.91 -15.10 -16.64
CA LEU A 167 -0.67 -14.54 -17.97
C LEU A 167 0.83 -14.38 -18.20
N THR A 168 1.32 -14.99 -19.28
CA THR A 168 2.68 -14.76 -19.79
C THR A 168 2.61 -13.78 -20.95
N LEU A 169 3.44 -12.73 -20.89
CA LEU A 169 3.48 -11.67 -21.90
C LEU A 169 4.82 -11.69 -22.62
N ASP A 170 5.19 -12.86 -23.20
CA ASP A 170 6.49 -13.09 -23.80
C ASP A 170 6.76 -12.21 -25.05
N SER A 171 5.68 -11.78 -25.73
CA SER A 171 5.74 -10.88 -26.88
C SER A 171 5.89 -9.40 -26.52
N TRP A 172 5.77 -9.05 -25.24
CA TRP A 172 5.82 -7.67 -24.77
C TRP A 172 7.24 -7.28 -24.35
N PRO A 173 7.61 -5.99 -24.44
CA PRO A 173 8.85 -5.52 -23.85
C PRO A 173 8.93 -5.89 -22.38
N ILE A 174 10.05 -6.47 -21.95
CA ILE A 174 10.21 -7.05 -20.61
C ILE A 174 9.87 -6.08 -19.49
N PHE A 175 10.21 -4.80 -19.63
CA PHE A 175 9.90 -3.77 -18.63
C PHE A 175 8.39 -3.50 -18.47
N LEU A 176 7.57 -3.73 -19.52
CA LEU A 176 6.11 -3.62 -19.44
C LEU A 176 5.47 -4.89 -18.88
N SER A 177 5.97 -6.06 -19.27
CA SER A 177 5.44 -7.33 -18.80
C SER A 177 5.54 -7.47 -17.28
N HIS A 178 6.60 -6.94 -16.67
CA HIS A 178 6.79 -6.91 -15.22
C HIS A 178 5.71 -6.14 -14.44
N TYR A 179 5.03 -5.19 -15.07
CA TYR A 179 3.93 -4.46 -14.43
C TYR A 179 2.62 -5.26 -14.35
N ILE A 180 2.42 -6.22 -15.25
CA ILE A 180 1.16 -6.94 -15.39
C ILE A 180 1.29 -8.40 -14.94
N SER A 181 2.41 -9.04 -15.25
CA SER A 181 2.64 -10.47 -15.00
C SER A 181 3.70 -10.71 -13.92
N LYS A 182 3.44 -11.70 -13.06
CA LYS A 182 4.42 -12.22 -12.09
C LYS A 182 5.35 -13.28 -12.69
N ALA A 183 5.07 -13.78 -13.88
CA ALA A 183 5.82 -14.86 -14.53
C ALA A 183 7.32 -14.53 -14.68
N HIS A 184 7.66 -13.26 -14.78
CA HIS A 184 9.04 -12.79 -14.96
C HIS A 184 9.75 -12.36 -13.66
N GLY A 185 9.20 -12.68 -12.48
CA GLY A 185 9.85 -12.47 -11.17
C GLY A 185 9.45 -11.22 -10.39
N SER A 186 8.53 -10.39 -10.89
CA SER A 186 8.00 -9.28 -10.11
C SER A 186 7.18 -9.77 -8.91
N VAL A 187 7.47 -9.22 -7.74
CA VAL A 187 6.74 -9.54 -6.49
C VAL A 187 5.35 -8.89 -6.50
N PHE A 188 5.29 -7.66 -6.99
CA PHE A 188 4.06 -6.91 -7.16
C PHE A 188 3.82 -6.62 -8.63
N THR A 189 2.55 -6.53 -9.01
CA THR A 189 2.07 -6.13 -10.33
C THR A 189 1.01 -5.04 -10.14
N ILE A 190 0.69 -4.24 -11.17
CA ILE A 190 -0.35 -3.21 -11.02
C ILE A 190 -1.68 -3.84 -10.61
N ILE A 191 -2.07 -4.90 -11.26
CA ILE A 191 -3.23 -5.73 -10.93
C ILE A 191 -2.74 -6.93 -10.12
N PRO A 192 -3.38 -7.25 -8.98
CA PRO A 192 -4.65 -6.70 -8.44
C PRO A 192 -4.52 -5.45 -7.55
N TRP A 193 -3.31 -4.94 -7.28
CA TRP A 193 -3.06 -3.93 -6.23
C TRP A 193 -3.73 -2.58 -6.51
N LEU A 194 -3.95 -2.25 -7.80
CA LEU A 194 -4.75 -1.09 -8.20
C LEU A 194 -6.17 -1.17 -7.61
N GLY A 195 -6.77 -2.37 -7.55
CA GLY A 195 -8.10 -2.56 -7.00
C GLY A 195 -8.23 -2.08 -5.54
N TYR A 196 -7.25 -2.40 -4.69
CA TYR A 196 -7.25 -1.89 -3.30
C TYR A 196 -7.12 -0.37 -3.24
N SER A 197 -6.30 0.24 -4.10
CA SER A 197 -6.13 1.69 -4.14
C SER A 197 -7.39 2.40 -4.63
N THR A 198 -8.07 1.89 -5.64
CA THR A 198 -9.33 2.46 -6.14
C THR A 198 -10.48 2.23 -5.16
N PHE A 199 -10.51 1.10 -4.45
CA PHE A 199 -11.43 0.92 -3.33
C PHE A 199 -11.20 1.95 -2.22
N GLY A 200 -9.93 2.22 -1.88
CA GLY A 200 -9.59 3.31 -0.97
C GLY A 200 -10.05 4.67 -1.46
N ALA A 201 -9.94 4.93 -2.76
CA ALA A 201 -10.45 6.16 -3.38
C ALA A 201 -11.98 6.28 -3.26
N PHE A 202 -12.73 5.20 -3.45
CA PHE A 202 -14.17 5.13 -3.20
C PHE A 202 -14.49 5.46 -1.73
N LEU A 203 -13.83 4.83 -0.77
CA LEU A 203 -14.02 5.09 0.66
C LEU A 203 -13.73 6.54 1.04
N ALA A 204 -12.75 7.19 0.38
CA ALA A 204 -12.44 8.60 0.60
C ALA A 204 -13.62 9.51 0.31
N LEU A 205 -14.38 9.23 -0.75
CA LEU A 205 -15.55 9.99 -1.13
C LEU A 205 -16.70 9.79 -0.13
N LEU A 206 -16.95 8.54 0.29
CA LEU A 206 -17.93 8.28 1.35
C LEU A 206 -17.56 9.04 2.64
N LEU A 207 -16.30 9.00 3.04
CA LEU A 207 -15.82 9.73 4.20
C LEU A 207 -16.01 11.24 4.05
N LEU A 208 -15.67 11.85 2.91
CA LEU A 208 -15.84 13.26 2.65
C LEU A 208 -17.32 13.70 2.73
N LYS A 209 -18.21 12.90 2.16
CA LYS A 209 -19.63 13.20 2.08
C LYS A 209 -20.32 13.07 3.43
N PHE A 210 -20.00 12.02 4.19
CA PHE A 210 -20.78 11.65 5.38
C PHE A 210 -20.11 11.96 6.71
N LYS A 211 -18.84 12.39 6.75
CA LYS A 211 -18.11 12.68 8.01
C LYS A 211 -18.76 13.72 8.91
N SER A 212 -19.60 14.60 8.36
CA SER A 212 -20.34 15.62 9.13
C SER A 212 -21.61 15.09 9.77
N PHE A 213 -22.02 13.85 9.41
CA PHE A 213 -23.18 13.22 10.03
C PHE A 213 -22.86 12.84 11.48
N HIS A 214 -23.73 13.18 12.40
CA HIS A 214 -23.51 12.99 13.85
C HIS A 214 -23.12 11.54 14.22
N LYS A 215 -23.78 10.53 13.63
CA LYS A 215 -23.55 9.11 13.89
C LYS A 215 -22.62 8.47 12.85
N PHE A 216 -21.84 9.25 12.10
CA PHE A 216 -21.00 8.71 11.02
C PHE A 216 -20.08 7.57 11.49
N TYR A 217 -19.28 7.78 12.53
CA TYR A 217 -18.32 6.78 12.98
C TYR A 217 -18.98 5.49 13.48
N PRO A 218 -20.00 5.50 14.35
CA PRO A 218 -20.69 4.27 14.73
C PRO A 218 -21.26 3.50 13.55
N VAL A 219 -21.92 4.21 12.61
CA VAL A 219 -22.49 3.58 11.42
C VAL A 219 -21.41 3.05 10.49
N ALA A 220 -20.35 3.81 10.23
CA ALA A 220 -19.24 3.38 9.38
C ALA A 220 -18.52 2.16 9.98
N ILE A 221 -18.29 2.12 11.28
CA ILE A 221 -17.71 0.95 11.97
C ILE A 221 -18.60 -0.27 11.79
N LEU A 222 -19.90 -0.14 12.02
CA LEU A 222 -20.84 -1.24 11.85
C LEU A 222 -20.85 -1.76 10.40
N ILE A 223 -20.90 -0.85 9.42
CA ILE A 223 -20.84 -1.22 7.98
C ILE A 223 -19.51 -1.94 7.67
N CYS A 224 -18.37 -1.46 8.20
CA CYS A 224 -17.09 -2.10 8.00
C CYS A 224 -17.02 -3.48 8.67
N ILE A 225 -17.61 -3.67 9.85
CA ILE A 225 -17.66 -4.97 10.52
C ILE A 225 -18.50 -5.95 9.72
N LEU A 226 -19.74 -5.57 9.36
CA LEU A 226 -20.65 -6.44 8.63
C LEU A 226 -20.15 -6.70 7.20
N GLY A 227 -19.72 -5.67 6.49
CA GLY A 227 -19.14 -5.81 5.15
C GLY A 227 -17.85 -6.63 5.15
N GLY A 228 -17.02 -6.47 6.19
CA GLY A 228 -15.83 -7.30 6.39
C GLY A 228 -16.18 -8.78 6.59
N TYR A 229 -17.21 -9.07 7.41
CA TYR A 229 -17.71 -10.43 7.61
C TYR A 229 -18.24 -11.03 6.29
N LEU A 230 -19.10 -10.31 5.59
CA LEU A 230 -19.68 -10.79 4.31
C LEU A 230 -18.59 -11.05 3.27
N LEU A 231 -17.62 -10.14 3.12
CA LEU A 231 -16.52 -10.34 2.17
C LEU A 231 -15.61 -11.48 2.56
N LYS A 232 -15.41 -11.73 3.85
CA LYS A 232 -14.47 -12.74 4.31
C LYS A 232 -15.06 -14.14 4.31
N TYR A 233 -16.31 -14.31 4.73
CA TYR A 233 -16.90 -15.61 4.96
C TYR A 233 -17.98 -15.99 3.95
N GLU A 234 -18.72 -15.01 3.40
CA GLU A 234 -19.88 -15.28 2.55
C GLU A 234 -19.61 -15.03 1.06
N SER A 235 -18.51 -14.34 0.73
CA SER A 235 -18.27 -13.95 -0.67
C SER A 235 -18.00 -15.13 -1.60
N SER A 236 -17.39 -16.22 -1.13
CA SER A 236 -17.19 -17.42 -1.96
C SER A 236 -18.52 -18.08 -2.31
N ASP A 237 -19.42 -18.24 -1.35
CA ASP A 237 -20.76 -18.82 -1.56
C ASP A 237 -21.62 -17.92 -2.43
N PHE A 238 -21.51 -16.59 -2.25
CA PHE A 238 -22.14 -15.62 -3.14
C PHE A 238 -21.68 -15.78 -4.60
N PHE A 239 -20.38 -15.94 -4.86
CA PHE A 239 -19.88 -16.15 -6.22
C PHE A 239 -20.33 -17.50 -6.81
N ILE A 240 -20.44 -18.54 -5.99
CA ILE A 240 -21.00 -19.82 -6.41
C ILE A 240 -22.48 -19.66 -6.81
N TRP A 241 -23.27 -18.98 -5.97
CA TRP A 241 -24.68 -18.71 -6.24
C TRP A 241 -24.88 -17.91 -7.53
N VAL A 242 -24.08 -16.82 -7.72
CA VAL A 242 -24.14 -16.02 -8.95
C VAL A 242 -23.77 -16.86 -10.17
N ARG A 243 -22.70 -17.68 -10.07
CA ARG A 243 -22.31 -18.61 -11.15
C ARG A 243 -23.46 -19.51 -11.57
N ASP A 244 -24.16 -20.10 -10.60
CA ASP A 244 -25.27 -21.02 -10.87
C ASP A 244 -26.47 -20.30 -11.48
N THR A 245 -26.66 -19.01 -11.19
CA THR A 245 -27.74 -18.19 -11.69
C THR A 245 -27.52 -17.69 -13.12
N ILE A 246 -26.29 -17.24 -13.45
CA ILE A 246 -25.96 -16.63 -14.75
C ILE A 246 -25.04 -17.50 -15.62
N GLU A 247 -24.72 -18.72 -15.15
CA GLU A 247 -23.88 -19.71 -15.84
C GLU A 247 -22.52 -19.17 -16.28
N TRP A 248 -21.89 -18.28 -15.44
CA TRP A 248 -20.59 -17.71 -15.76
C TRP A 248 -19.44 -18.51 -15.11
N PRO A 249 -18.70 -19.34 -15.90
CA PRO A 249 -17.71 -20.28 -15.36
C PRO A 249 -16.56 -19.61 -14.59
N LEU A 250 -16.19 -18.36 -14.94
CA LEU A 250 -15.12 -17.62 -14.30
C LEU A 250 -15.32 -17.51 -12.78
N LEU A 251 -16.57 -17.34 -12.34
CA LEU A 251 -16.88 -17.16 -10.92
C LEU A 251 -16.56 -18.39 -10.06
N LYS A 252 -16.52 -19.59 -10.65
CA LYS A 252 -16.03 -20.79 -9.97
C LYS A 252 -14.57 -20.64 -9.56
N ASN A 253 -13.75 -20.10 -10.45
CA ASN A 253 -12.33 -19.90 -10.18
C ASN A 253 -12.12 -18.77 -9.15
N VAL A 254 -12.95 -17.70 -9.22
CA VAL A 254 -12.95 -16.63 -8.23
C VAL A 254 -13.29 -17.17 -6.84
N ALA A 255 -14.37 -17.97 -6.72
CA ALA A 255 -14.78 -18.56 -5.45
C ALA A 255 -13.71 -19.49 -4.85
N ALA A 256 -13.06 -20.30 -5.70
CA ALA A 256 -12.05 -21.27 -5.25
C ALA A 256 -10.76 -20.60 -4.74
N LYS A 257 -10.40 -19.42 -5.26
CA LYS A 257 -9.20 -18.65 -4.87
C LYS A 257 -9.54 -17.23 -4.40
N ASN A 258 -10.57 -17.09 -3.59
CA ASN A 258 -11.19 -15.81 -3.23
C ASN A 258 -10.37 -14.96 -2.23
N TYR A 259 -9.03 -15.00 -2.31
CA TYR A 259 -8.22 -14.29 -1.34
C TYR A 259 -8.32 -12.75 -1.45
N LEU A 260 -8.62 -12.19 -2.64
CA LEU A 260 -8.68 -10.73 -2.83
C LEU A 260 -9.87 -10.10 -2.10
N PHE A 261 -11.07 -10.68 -2.25
CA PHE A 261 -12.26 -10.21 -1.54
C PHE A 261 -12.18 -10.50 -0.05
N MET A 262 -11.66 -11.67 0.34
CA MET A 262 -11.43 -11.99 1.77
C MET A 262 -10.45 -10.98 2.41
N ARG A 263 -9.35 -10.61 1.72
CA ARG A 263 -8.41 -9.59 2.19
C ARG A 263 -9.02 -8.20 2.19
N LEU A 264 -9.95 -7.89 1.29
CA LEU A 264 -10.72 -6.65 1.34
C LEU A 264 -11.61 -6.61 2.59
N GLY A 265 -12.18 -7.75 2.99
CA GLY A 265 -12.89 -7.91 4.26
C GLY A 265 -11.98 -7.60 5.46
N ASP A 266 -10.76 -8.14 5.47
CA ASP A 266 -9.77 -7.84 6.50
C ASP A 266 -9.42 -6.33 6.55
N VAL A 267 -9.31 -5.67 5.39
CA VAL A 267 -9.09 -4.21 5.30
C VAL A 267 -10.23 -3.43 5.96
N LEU A 268 -11.48 -3.84 5.75
CA LEU A 268 -12.64 -3.21 6.40
C LEU A 268 -12.58 -3.38 7.92
N TRP A 269 -12.18 -4.53 8.42
CA TRP A 269 -12.01 -4.74 9.86
C TRP A 269 -10.89 -3.87 10.45
N VAL A 270 -9.75 -3.75 9.76
CA VAL A 270 -8.69 -2.83 10.18
C VAL A 270 -9.21 -1.38 10.22
N LEU A 271 -9.96 -0.95 9.21
CA LEU A 271 -10.59 0.38 9.20
C LEU A 271 -11.55 0.55 10.38
N ALA A 272 -12.40 -0.44 10.69
CA ALA A 272 -13.32 -0.41 11.83
C ALA A 272 -12.57 -0.25 13.15
N ILE A 273 -11.51 -1.04 13.37
CA ILE A 273 -10.67 -0.98 14.58
C ILE A 273 -10.07 0.42 14.74
N PHE A 274 -9.41 0.96 13.71
CA PHE A 274 -8.76 2.26 13.82
C PHE A 274 -9.75 3.44 13.87
N MET A 275 -10.94 3.33 13.26
CA MET A 275 -12.01 4.28 13.47
C MET A 275 -12.54 4.25 14.92
N GLY A 276 -12.64 3.07 15.53
CA GLY A 276 -12.97 2.91 16.94
C GLY A 276 -11.89 3.54 17.85
N LEU A 277 -10.63 3.30 17.54
CA LEU A 277 -9.49 3.81 18.30
C LEU A 277 -9.11 5.26 17.99
N ARG A 278 -9.84 5.97 17.13
CA ARG A 278 -9.48 7.32 16.61
C ARG A 278 -9.16 8.36 17.69
N ASN A 279 -9.78 8.23 18.86
CA ASN A 279 -9.58 9.15 20.00
C ASN A 279 -8.38 8.70 20.88
N ALA A 280 -8.01 7.44 20.85
CA ALA A 280 -6.89 6.89 21.62
C ALA A 280 -5.55 7.03 20.85
N VAL A 281 -5.58 6.87 19.52
CA VAL A 281 -4.37 6.91 18.69
C VAL A 281 -4.12 8.35 18.19
N THR A 282 -3.80 9.23 19.11
CA THR A 282 -3.54 10.66 18.84
C THR A 282 -2.09 11.06 19.10
N HIS A 283 -1.26 10.14 19.60
CA HIS A 283 0.10 10.43 19.99
C HIS A 283 0.95 10.91 18.81
N PRO A 284 1.58 12.09 18.87
CA PRO A 284 2.26 12.70 17.71
C PRO A 284 3.34 11.83 17.08
N ARG A 285 4.09 11.06 17.87
CA ARG A 285 5.14 10.17 17.35
C ARG A 285 4.58 9.03 16.50
N ILE A 286 3.44 8.43 16.91
CA ILE A 286 2.76 7.38 16.14
C ILE A 286 2.27 7.94 14.81
N LEU A 287 1.62 9.10 14.85
CA LEU A 287 1.12 9.78 13.64
C LEU A 287 2.27 10.17 12.71
N ALA A 288 3.43 10.58 13.26
CA ALA A 288 4.62 10.91 12.48
C ALA A 288 5.17 9.69 11.72
N ILE A 289 5.11 8.48 12.29
CA ILE A 289 5.46 7.24 11.56
C ILE A 289 4.59 7.10 10.30
N GLY A 290 3.27 7.22 10.46
CA GLY A 290 2.33 7.13 9.33
C GLY A 290 2.50 8.22 8.27
N GLN A 291 3.02 9.39 8.64
CA GLN A 291 3.31 10.49 7.73
C GLN A 291 4.61 10.29 6.94
N ASN A 292 5.59 9.65 7.55
CA ASN A 292 6.94 9.46 7.01
C ASN A 292 7.15 8.07 6.40
N THR A 293 6.08 7.38 5.99
CA THR A 293 6.16 6.01 5.47
C THR A 293 7.14 5.83 4.31
N LEU A 294 7.33 6.83 3.44
CA LEU A 294 8.28 6.69 2.33
C LEU A 294 9.73 6.69 2.79
N SER A 295 10.13 7.61 3.68
CA SER A 295 11.50 7.63 4.19
C SER A 295 11.81 6.37 5.00
N ILE A 296 10.84 5.89 5.80
CA ILE A 296 10.96 4.62 6.52
C ILE A 296 11.13 3.46 5.51
N TYR A 297 10.33 3.43 4.44
CA TYR A 297 10.42 2.41 3.38
C TYR A 297 11.79 2.41 2.70
N VAL A 298 12.31 3.56 2.31
CA VAL A 298 13.63 3.66 1.66
C VAL A 298 14.74 3.20 2.61
N ILE A 299 14.72 3.67 3.84
CA ILE A 299 15.75 3.33 4.84
C ILE A 299 15.76 1.82 5.13
N HIS A 300 14.59 1.20 5.35
CA HIS A 300 14.56 -0.24 5.61
C HIS A 300 15.06 -1.06 4.42
N SER A 301 14.74 -0.63 3.18
CA SER A 301 15.22 -1.32 1.97
C SER A 301 16.73 -1.26 1.85
N VAL A 302 17.33 -0.12 2.17
CA VAL A 302 18.78 0.04 2.20
C VAL A 302 19.41 -0.83 3.30
N LEU A 303 18.87 -0.80 4.51
CA LEU A 303 19.42 -1.58 5.63
C LEU A 303 19.29 -3.09 5.42
N LEU A 304 18.12 -3.54 4.94
CA LEU A 304 17.85 -4.97 4.81
C LEU A 304 18.50 -5.57 3.58
N TYR A 305 18.29 -4.96 2.41
CA TYR A 305 18.73 -5.52 1.12
C TYR A 305 20.02 -4.91 0.61
N GLY A 306 20.48 -3.78 1.20
CA GLY A 306 21.65 -3.04 0.73
C GLY A 306 21.39 -2.23 -0.52
N SER A 307 20.13 -2.20 -1.00
CA SER A 307 19.73 -1.47 -2.20
C SER A 307 20.71 -1.67 -3.36
N SER A 308 21.15 -0.59 -3.98
CA SER A 308 22.01 -0.59 -5.17
C SER A 308 23.39 -1.24 -4.99
N TYR A 309 23.87 -1.46 -3.78
CA TYR A 309 25.19 -2.07 -3.49
C TYR A 309 25.10 -3.53 -3.07
N ASN A 310 23.90 -4.07 -2.82
CA ASN A 310 23.68 -5.43 -2.29
C ASN A 310 24.45 -5.73 -1.00
N PHE A 311 24.67 -4.71 -0.17
CA PHE A 311 25.39 -4.81 1.10
C PHE A 311 24.45 -4.51 2.28
N GLY A 312 23.46 -5.36 2.48
CA GLY A 312 22.48 -5.27 3.56
C GLY A 312 22.49 -6.51 4.46
N LEU A 313 21.65 -6.50 5.50
CA LEU A 313 21.51 -7.61 6.45
C LEU A 313 21.18 -8.93 5.74
N TYR A 314 20.41 -8.88 4.66
CA TYR A 314 20.05 -10.05 3.85
C TYR A 314 21.26 -10.78 3.29
N ARG A 315 22.36 -10.11 2.99
CA ARG A 315 23.58 -10.75 2.52
C ARG A 315 24.23 -11.65 3.57
N PHE A 316 24.14 -11.28 4.84
CA PHE A 316 24.83 -11.96 5.94
C PHE A 316 23.95 -12.98 6.64
N PHE A 317 22.65 -12.73 6.72
CA PHE A 317 21.70 -13.49 7.57
C PHE A 317 20.56 -14.12 6.77
N LYS A 318 20.70 -14.22 5.43
CA LYS A 318 19.64 -14.80 4.59
C LYS A 318 19.21 -16.17 5.09
N GLN A 319 17.96 -16.27 5.54
CA GLN A 319 17.33 -17.54 5.92
C GLN A 319 18.15 -18.38 6.92
N SER A 320 18.78 -17.73 7.89
CA SER A 320 19.67 -18.38 8.87
C SER A 320 19.29 -18.11 10.32
N LEU A 321 18.33 -17.21 10.59
CA LEU A 321 17.97 -16.86 11.95
C LEU A 321 16.98 -17.84 12.58
N THR A 322 17.17 -18.11 13.86
CA THR A 322 16.17 -18.79 14.71
C THR A 322 14.96 -17.88 14.98
N PRO A 323 13.81 -18.40 15.42
CA PRO A 323 12.63 -17.58 15.74
C PRO A 323 12.92 -16.47 16.74
N THR A 324 13.69 -16.75 17.79
CA THR A 324 14.03 -15.76 18.83
C THR A 324 14.89 -14.62 18.24
N GLU A 325 15.90 -14.95 17.43
CA GLU A 325 16.74 -13.97 16.74
C GLU A 325 15.93 -13.16 15.73
N ALA A 326 15.03 -13.80 14.98
CA ALA A 326 14.20 -13.13 14.01
C ALA A 326 13.21 -12.15 14.68
N ILE A 327 12.60 -12.51 15.80
CA ILE A 327 11.69 -11.64 16.54
C ILE A 327 12.47 -10.48 17.17
N SER A 328 13.51 -10.75 17.95
CA SER A 328 14.30 -9.71 18.61
C SER A 328 14.99 -8.79 17.59
N GLY A 329 15.58 -9.37 16.56
CA GLY A 329 16.21 -8.64 15.47
C GLY A 329 15.21 -7.76 14.71
N SER A 330 13.99 -8.23 14.47
CA SER A 330 12.94 -7.43 13.82
C SER A 330 12.54 -6.20 14.63
N ILE A 331 12.45 -6.33 15.96
CA ILE A 331 12.15 -5.20 16.86
C ILE A 331 13.24 -4.14 16.77
N VAL A 332 14.51 -4.57 16.85
CA VAL A 332 15.67 -3.68 16.73
C VAL A 332 15.70 -3.01 15.34
N PHE A 333 15.52 -3.80 14.29
CA PHE A 333 15.50 -3.34 12.91
C PHE A 333 14.42 -2.27 12.63
N VAL A 334 13.19 -2.50 13.09
CA VAL A 334 12.07 -1.56 12.96
C VAL A 334 12.40 -0.27 13.74
N THR A 335 12.89 -0.40 14.97
CA THR A 335 13.25 0.74 15.81
C THR A 335 14.31 1.60 15.14
N ILE A 336 15.41 1.00 14.68
CA ILE A 336 16.49 1.71 13.98
C ILE A 336 15.98 2.38 12.70
N SER A 337 15.17 1.68 11.89
CA SER A 337 14.61 2.22 10.65
C SER A 337 13.73 3.45 10.89
N VAL A 338 12.90 3.43 11.93
CA VAL A 338 12.05 4.57 12.32
C VAL A 338 12.88 5.72 12.85
N LEU A 339 13.87 5.45 13.73
CA LEU A 339 14.74 6.49 14.29
C LEU A 339 15.56 7.19 13.19
N LEU A 340 16.18 6.44 12.30
CA LEU A 340 16.93 7.00 11.17
C LEU A 340 16.03 7.84 10.25
N SER A 341 14.76 7.41 10.03
CA SER A 341 13.80 8.21 9.28
C SER A 341 13.50 9.54 9.97
N PHE A 342 13.32 9.55 11.27
CA PHE A 342 13.08 10.79 12.01
C PHE A 342 14.30 11.73 11.98
N LEU A 343 15.51 11.21 12.13
CA LEU A 343 16.74 11.98 11.99
C LEU A 343 16.88 12.59 10.59
N TYR A 344 16.58 11.81 9.55
CA TYR A 344 16.58 12.29 8.16
C TYR A 344 15.57 13.43 7.93
N VAL A 345 14.34 13.28 8.39
CA VAL A 345 13.31 14.32 8.25
C VAL A 345 13.66 15.57 9.05
N HIS A 346 14.21 15.40 10.26
CA HIS A 346 14.68 16.52 11.08
C HIS A 346 15.80 17.29 10.38
N SER A 347 16.79 16.60 9.82
CA SER A 347 17.89 17.21 9.08
C SER A 347 17.43 17.98 7.84
N GLN A 348 16.41 17.49 7.13
CA GLN A 348 15.82 18.21 5.98
C GLN A 348 15.12 19.50 6.41
N ASN A 349 14.36 19.48 7.51
CA ASN A 349 13.71 20.67 8.06
C ASN A 349 14.74 21.71 8.47
N TRP A 350 15.82 21.30 9.12
CA TRP A 350 16.92 22.18 9.51
C TRP A 350 17.61 22.82 8.29
N ARG A 351 17.92 22.03 7.24
CA ARG A 351 18.48 22.54 5.98
C ARG A 351 17.55 23.54 5.31
N SER A 352 16.26 23.26 5.22
CA SER A 352 15.30 24.17 4.62
C SER A 352 15.19 25.50 5.36
N GLN A 353 15.27 25.48 6.70
CA GLN A 353 15.29 26.69 7.54
C GLN A 353 16.56 27.50 7.32
N ILE A 354 17.73 26.87 7.19
CA ILE A 354 18.98 27.57 6.88
C ILE A 354 18.90 28.23 5.50
N PHE A 355 18.48 27.48 4.48
CA PHE A 355 18.32 28.03 3.13
C PHE A 355 17.35 29.22 3.10
N SER A 356 16.19 29.10 3.75
CA SER A 356 15.24 30.22 3.83
C SER A 356 15.81 31.45 4.51
N ARG A 357 16.63 31.30 5.58
CA ARG A 357 17.29 32.41 6.27
C ARG A 357 18.39 33.08 5.43
N ILE A 358 19.11 32.29 4.63
CA ILE A 358 20.17 32.81 3.74
C ILE A 358 19.57 33.59 2.56
N PHE A 359 18.50 33.08 1.97
CA PHE A 359 17.86 33.69 0.79
C PHE A 359 16.76 34.73 1.11
N ALA A 360 16.26 34.80 2.37
CA ALA A 360 15.35 35.86 2.81
C ALA A 360 16.07 37.19 3.15
N LYS A 361 17.41 37.22 3.10
CA LYS A 361 18.23 38.42 3.30
C LYS A 361 18.64 39.11 1.99
N LYS A 362 18.05 38.76 0.89
CA LYS A 362 18.09 39.47 -0.40
C LYS A 362 16.70 39.95 -0.76
#